data_bbddd825864bbf77f107fec6b77100a4
#
_entry.id   bbddd825864bbf77f107fec6b77100a4
#
_cell.length_a   1.000
_cell.length_b   1.000
_cell.length_c   1.000
_cell.angle_alpha   90.00
_cell.angle_beta   90.00
_cell.angle_gamma   90.00
#
_symmetry.space_group_name_H-M   'P 1'
#
loop_
_entity.id
_entity.type
_entity.pdbx_description
1 polymer ?
#
loop_
_entity_poly.entity_id
_entity_poly.type
_entity_poly.pdbx_seq_one_letter_code
_entity_poly.pdbx_strand_id
1 'polypeptide(L)'
;MSLPIKNGKITTPFGKPGKMWKATGYHTGCDFAVPIGTPVLAVADGKIENANWGKSYGNQVVQKVEGGWVIYAHLNAVRVKPGATVTKGQIVGESGNSGNSSGPHLHFEQRTAARWSNGEAIDPKAILES
;
A
#
# COMPACT_ATOMS: atom_id res chain seq x y z
N MET A 1 -4.92 6.28 15.20
CA MET A 1 -4.79 6.14 13.74
C MET A 1 -3.54 5.38 13.36
N SER A 2 -3.66 4.52 12.36
CA SER A 2 -2.57 3.67 11.87
C SER A 2 -2.22 4.09 10.46
N LEU A 3 -1.48 5.19 10.31
CA LEU A 3 -1.11 5.70 8.99
C LEU A 3 0.23 5.10 8.54
N PRO A 4 0.36 4.76 7.24
CA PRO A 4 1.63 4.27 6.70
C PRO A 4 2.66 5.40 6.52
N ILE A 5 2.23 6.65 6.59
CA ILE A 5 3.06 7.84 6.54
C ILE A 5 2.78 8.65 7.80
N LYS A 6 3.84 8.97 8.55
CA LYS A 6 3.72 9.80 9.76
C LYS A 6 3.08 11.14 9.41
N ASN A 7 1.98 11.48 10.09
CA ASN A 7 1.20 12.70 9.83
C ASN A 7 0.71 12.81 8.39
N GLY A 8 0.57 11.66 7.70
CA GLY A 8 0.18 11.64 6.30
C GLY A 8 -1.25 12.07 6.08
N LYS A 9 -1.50 12.60 4.88
CA LYS A 9 -2.85 12.98 4.42
C LYS A 9 -3.13 12.27 3.12
N ILE A 10 -4.33 11.71 2.99
CA ILE A 10 -4.78 11.09 1.74
C ILE A 10 -4.98 12.19 0.70
N THR A 11 -4.28 12.04 -0.42
CA THR A 11 -4.38 13.00 -1.54
C THR A 11 -5.28 12.47 -2.66
N THR A 12 -5.38 11.14 -2.80
CA THR A 12 -6.28 10.50 -3.75
C THR A 12 -7.00 9.37 -3.02
N PRO A 13 -8.33 9.50 -2.78
CA PRO A 13 -9.05 8.53 -1.97
C PRO A 13 -9.42 7.25 -2.73
N PHE A 14 -9.73 6.21 -1.97
CA PHE A 14 -10.30 4.96 -2.49
C PHE A 14 -11.63 5.24 -3.20
N GLY A 15 -11.84 4.56 -4.32
CA GLY A 15 -13.10 4.64 -5.05
C GLY A 15 -13.23 5.83 -5.99
N LYS A 16 -12.24 6.72 -6.04
CA LYS A 16 -12.29 7.84 -6.98
C LYS A 16 -12.35 7.32 -8.42
N PRO A 17 -13.39 7.67 -9.22
CA PRO A 17 -13.48 7.20 -10.61
C PRO A 17 -12.47 7.93 -11.49
N GLY A 18 -12.01 7.25 -12.55
CA GLY A 18 -11.10 7.88 -13.49
C GLY A 18 -10.60 6.93 -14.55
N LYS A 19 -10.26 7.49 -15.72
CA LYS A 19 -9.78 6.73 -16.87
C LYS A 19 -8.37 6.16 -16.64
N MET A 20 -7.60 6.75 -15.74
CA MET A 20 -6.25 6.28 -15.42
C MET A 20 -6.26 4.88 -14.76
N TRP A 21 -7.38 4.47 -14.16
CA TRP A 21 -7.53 3.14 -13.56
C TRP A 21 -8.28 2.22 -14.53
N LYS A 22 -7.60 1.84 -15.62
CA LYS A 22 -8.21 1.12 -16.76
C LYS A 22 -8.81 -0.23 -16.39
N ALA A 23 -8.16 -0.96 -15.48
CA ALA A 23 -8.60 -2.31 -15.12
C ALA A 23 -9.89 -2.32 -14.31
N THR A 24 -10.12 -1.31 -13.48
CA THR A 24 -11.24 -1.27 -12.53
C THR A 24 -12.18 -0.08 -12.75
N GLY A 25 -11.70 0.99 -13.39
CA GLY A 25 -12.47 2.22 -13.57
C GLY A 25 -12.49 3.12 -12.34
N TYR A 26 -11.84 2.71 -11.25
CA TYR A 26 -11.77 3.49 -10.01
C TYR A 26 -10.45 3.22 -9.29
N HIS A 27 -10.11 4.10 -8.36
CA HIS A 27 -8.90 3.97 -7.53
C HIS A 27 -9.10 2.87 -6.48
N THR A 28 -8.25 1.84 -6.54
CA THR A 28 -8.38 0.63 -5.71
C THR A 28 -7.76 0.76 -4.32
N GLY A 29 -7.15 1.88 -4.02
CA GLY A 29 -6.54 2.17 -2.73
C GLY A 29 -6.58 3.65 -2.46
N CYS A 30 -5.70 4.13 -1.60
CA CYS A 30 -5.55 5.56 -1.36
C CYS A 30 -4.08 5.96 -1.47
N ASP A 31 -3.85 7.19 -1.91
CA ASP A 31 -2.51 7.72 -2.13
C ASP A 31 -2.16 8.79 -1.10
N PHE A 32 -0.87 8.80 -0.75
CA PHE A 32 -0.27 9.82 0.09
C PHE A 32 0.85 10.48 -0.72
N ALA A 33 0.66 11.73 -1.15
CA ALA A 33 1.69 12.46 -1.90
C ALA A 33 2.78 12.91 -0.92
N VAL A 34 3.94 12.28 -1.05
CA VAL A 34 5.11 12.54 -0.19
C VAL A 34 6.39 12.46 -1.02
N PRO A 35 7.46 13.15 -0.61
CA PRO A 35 8.73 13.07 -1.33
C PRO A 35 9.31 11.65 -1.33
N ILE A 36 10.09 11.33 -2.37
CA ILE A 36 10.85 10.08 -2.45
C ILE A 36 11.74 9.97 -1.20
N GLY A 37 11.76 8.79 -0.59
CA GLY A 37 12.57 8.52 0.59
C GLY A 37 11.82 8.72 1.92
N THR A 38 10.54 9.04 1.89
CA THR A 38 9.75 9.17 3.12
C THR A 38 9.55 7.78 3.73
N PRO A 39 9.82 7.60 5.05
CA PRO A 39 9.62 6.31 5.69
C PRO A 39 8.17 5.83 5.60
N VAL A 40 8.00 4.57 5.22
CA VAL A 40 6.69 3.91 5.16
C VAL A 40 6.58 2.96 6.34
N LEU A 41 5.51 3.08 7.11
CA LEU A 41 5.31 2.39 8.37
C LEU A 41 4.24 1.32 8.24
N ALA A 42 4.44 0.18 8.92
CA ALA A 42 3.42 -0.86 8.99
C ALA A 42 2.18 -0.31 9.70
N VAL A 43 1.01 -0.48 9.11
CA VAL A 43 -0.26 0.01 9.67
C VAL A 43 -0.81 -0.89 10.77
N ALA A 44 -0.29 -2.12 10.87
CA ALA A 44 -0.72 -3.12 11.85
C ALA A 44 0.37 -4.16 12.03
N ASP A 45 0.22 -5.01 13.04
CA ASP A 45 1.05 -6.20 13.18
C ASP A 45 0.70 -7.18 12.07
N GLY A 46 1.68 -7.92 11.57
CA GLY A 46 1.43 -8.95 10.58
C GLY A 46 2.69 -9.44 9.90
N LYS A 47 2.50 -10.44 9.03
CA LYS A 47 3.59 -11.11 8.34
C LYS A 47 3.73 -10.58 6.92
N ILE A 48 4.98 -10.38 6.49
CA ILE A 48 5.27 -9.97 5.11
C ILE A 48 5.13 -11.19 4.21
N GLU A 49 4.28 -11.06 3.19
CA GLU A 49 3.98 -12.13 2.24
C GLU A 49 4.99 -12.12 1.08
N ASN A 50 5.27 -13.31 0.55
CA ASN A 50 6.01 -13.46 -0.70
C ASN A 50 5.02 -13.37 -1.88
N ALA A 51 4.52 -12.17 -2.14
CA ALA A 51 3.52 -11.92 -3.14
C ALA A 51 3.86 -10.67 -3.97
N ASN A 52 3.43 -10.67 -5.22
CA ASN A 52 3.61 -9.54 -6.12
C ASN A 52 2.26 -9.26 -6.79
N TRP A 53 1.73 -8.06 -6.60
CA TRP A 53 0.42 -7.67 -7.12
C TRP A 53 0.47 -7.10 -8.53
N GLY A 54 1.66 -7.08 -9.14
CA GLY A 54 1.83 -6.68 -10.52
C GLY A 54 2.86 -5.58 -10.71
N LYS A 55 3.34 -5.45 -11.95
CA LYS A 55 4.41 -4.51 -12.30
C LYS A 55 4.01 -3.05 -12.12
N SER A 56 2.72 -2.74 -12.28
CA SER A 56 2.22 -1.37 -12.12
C SER A 56 2.41 -0.83 -10.71
N TYR A 57 2.49 -1.71 -9.71
CA TYR A 57 2.74 -1.32 -8.32
C TYR A 57 4.21 -1.00 -8.04
N GLY A 58 5.11 -1.37 -8.95
CA GLY A 58 6.55 -1.15 -8.76
C GLY A 58 7.13 -1.95 -7.61
N ASN A 59 8.10 -1.38 -6.90
CA ASN A 59 8.62 -1.99 -5.67
C ASN A 59 7.53 -1.95 -4.62
N GLN A 60 7.24 -3.09 -3.99
CA GLN A 60 6.07 -3.24 -3.15
C GLN A 60 6.32 -4.16 -1.97
N VAL A 61 5.57 -3.95 -0.90
CA VAL A 61 5.51 -4.82 0.26
C VAL A 61 4.08 -5.25 0.45
N VAL A 62 3.82 -6.55 0.49
CA VAL A 62 2.50 -7.12 0.78
C VAL A 62 2.53 -7.69 2.19
N GLN A 63 1.58 -7.29 3.01
CA GLN A 63 1.50 -7.69 4.42
C GLN A 63 0.15 -8.31 4.72
N LYS A 64 0.18 -9.47 5.41
CA LYS A 64 -1.05 -10.04 5.96
C LYS A 64 -1.38 -9.31 7.26
N VAL A 65 -2.62 -8.87 7.38
CA VAL A 65 -3.14 -8.18 8.57
C VAL A 65 -4.45 -8.82 9.01
N GLU A 66 -4.95 -8.47 10.18
CA GLU A 66 -6.29 -8.88 10.58
C GLU A 66 -7.29 -8.25 9.60
N GLY A 67 -8.15 -9.09 9.03
CA GLY A 67 -9.17 -8.64 8.09
C GLY A 67 -8.74 -8.63 6.62
N GLY A 68 -7.53 -9.07 6.29
CA GLY A 68 -7.11 -9.16 4.90
C GLY A 68 -5.62 -8.96 4.66
N TRP A 69 -5.30 -8.35 3.52
CA TRP A 69 -3.92 -8.06 3.11
C TRP A 69 -3.83 -6.61 2.68
N VAL A 70 -2.67 -6.00 2.94
CA VAL A 70 -2.40 -4.63 2.50
C VAL A 70 -1.14 -4.61 1.66
N ILE A 71 -1.04 -3.64 0.75
CA ILE A 71 0.15 -3.38 -0.04
C ILE A 71 0.61 -1.93 0.15
N TYR A 72 1.92 -1.79 0.23
CA TYR A 72 2.62 -0.50 0.21
C TYR A 72 3.36 -0.46 -1.12
N ALA A 73 2.95 0.41 -2.04
CA ALA A 73 3.38 0.37 -3.44
C ALA A 73 4.17 1.61 -3.87
N HIS A 74 4.80 1.50 -5.05
CA HIS A 74 5.63 2.54 -5.68
C HIS A 74 6.84 2.94 -4.82
N LEU A 75 7.38 1.97 -4.06
CA LEU A 75 8.48 2.21 -3.13
C LEU A 75 9.79 2.48 -3.85
N ASN A 76 10.62 3.33 -3.26
CA ASN A 76 12.01 3.52 -3.68
C ASN A 76 12.91 2.43 -3.09
N ALA A 77 12.62 2.03 -1.85
CA ALA A 77 13.37 0.97 -1.17
C ALA A 77 12.44 0.10 -0.34
N VAL A 78 12.73 -1.21 -0.29
CA VAL A 78 12.05 -2.19 0.54
C VAL A 78 12.99 -2.54 1.70
N ARG A 79 12.49 -2.47 2.94
CA ARG A 79 13.30 -2.66 4.15
C ARG A 79 12.97 -3.95 4.91
N VAL A 80 12.07 -4.77 4.40
CA VAL A 80 11.67 -6.04 5.02
C VAL A 80 11.72 -7.15 3.98
N LYS A 81 11.76 -8.40 4.46
CA LYS A 81 11.83 -9.58 3.60
C LYS A 81 10.56 -10.41 3.74
N PRO A 82 10.16 -11.16 2.69
CA PRO A 82 9.07 -12.13 2.80
C PRO A 82 9.31 -13.08 3.96
N GLY A 83 8.25 -13.35 4.71
CA GLY A 83 8.32 -14.20 5.90
C GLY A 83 8.60 -13.47 7.21
N ALA A 84 9.07 -12.23 7.16
CA ALA A 84 9.30 -11.44 8.37
C ALA A 84 7.99 -11.06 9.03
N THR A 85 7.99 -11.05 10.36
CA THR A 85 6.87 -10.50 11.15
C THR A 85 7.22 -9.07 11.52
N VAL A 86 6.29 -8.16 11.27
CA VAL A 86 6.46 -6.74 11.62
C VAL A 86 5.41 -6.29 12.62
N THR A 87 5.73 -5.27 13.39
CA THR A 87 4.80 -4.65 14.33
C THR A 87 4.33 -3.30 13.79
N LYS A 88 3.14 -2.88 14.21
CA LYS A 88 2.58 -1.57 13.85
C LYS A 88 3.60 -0.47 14.15
N GLY A 89 3.83 0.40 13.17
CA GLY A 89 4.78 1.50 13.28
C GLY A 89 6.20 1.17 12.85
N GLN A 90 6.52 -0.09 12.59
CA GLN A 90 7.83 -0.49 12.09
C GLN A 90 8.02 0.00 10.64
N ILE A 91 9.21 0.46 10.30
CA ILE A 91 9.52 0.89 8.93
C ILE A 91 9.58 -0.35 8.03
N VAL A 92 8.79 -0.35 6.96
CA VAL A 92 8.77 -1.42 5.96
C VAL A 92 9.43 -1.03 4.64
N GLY A 93 9.63 0.26 4.41
CA GLY A 93 10.27 0.76 3.20
C GLY A 93 10.35 2.26 3.18
N GLU A 94 10.69 2.78 2.01
CA GLU A 94 10.72 4.22 1.72
C GLU A 94 9.88 4.50 0.50
N SER A 95 9.09 5.55 0.54
CA SER A 95 8.23 5.93 -0.57
C SER A 95 9.04 6.34 -1.80
N GLY A 96 8.42 6.23 -2.97
CA GLY A 96 9.10 6.49 -4.21
C GLY A 96 8.18 6.89 -5.34
N ASN A 97 8.56 6.47 -6.54
CA ASN A 97 7.83 6.75 -7.77
C ASN A 97 8.01 5.59 -8.76
N SER A 98 8.25 4.39 -8.26
CA SER A 98 8.49 3.21 -9.09
C SER A 98 7.18 2.61 -9.63
N GLY A 99 7.26 1.86 -10.71
CA GLY A 99 6.10 1.27 -11.35
C GLY A 99 5.32 2.29 -12.18
N ASN A 100 4.03 2.06 -12.35
CA ASN A 100 3.15 2.96 -13.10
C ASN A 100 2.67 4.10 -12.21
N SER A 101 3.44 5.16 -12.18
CA SER A 101 3.20 6.30 -11.29
C SER A 101 3.48 7.61 -12.01
N SER A 102 2.62 8.60 -11.81
CA SER A 102 2.74 9.93 -12.42
C SER A 102 3.49 10.94 -11.57
N GLY A 103 3.94 10.55 -10.38
CA GLY A 103 4.68 11.42 -9.48
C GLY A 103 4.91 10.76 -8.13
N PRO A 104 5.83 11.29 -7.31
CA PRO A 104 6.17 10.71 -6.01
C PRO A 104 4.95 10.59 -5.10
N HIS A 105 4.66 9.36 -4.63
CA HIS A 105 3.59 9.09 -3.68
C HIS A 105 3.71 7.67 -3.14
N LEU A 106 2.99 7.39 -2.06
CA LEU A 106 2.73 6.05 -1.60
C LEU A 106 1.31 5.67 -1.99
N HIS A 107 1.14 4.53 -2.65
CA HIS A 107 -0.16 3.90 -2.87
C HIS A 107 -0.36 2.81 -1.83
N PHE A 108 -1.43 2.92 -1.05
CA PHE A 108 -1.80 1.98 -0.01
C PHE A 108 -3.14 1.35 -0.36
N GLU A 109 -3.18 0.01 -0.38
CA GLU A 109 -4.36 -0.72 -0.81
C GLU A 109 -4.63 -1.88 0.13
N GLN A 110 -5.91 -2.19 0.39
CA GLN A 110 -6.32 -3.35 1.17
C GLN A 110 -7.16 -4.27 0.28
N ARG A 111 -6.93 -5.58 0.38
CA ARG A 111 -7.67 -6.59 -0.39
C ARG A 111 -8.02 -7.79 0.47
N THR A 112 -8.97 -8.58 -0.04
CA THR A 112 -9.48 -9.77 0.65
C THR A 112 -8.62 -11.02 0.46
N ALA A 113 -7.62 -10.98 -0.41
CA ALA A 113 -6.72 -12.11 -0.65
C ALA A 113 -5.29 -11.65 -0.87
N ALA A 114 -4.32 -12.57 -0.68
CA ALA A 114 -2.90 -12.30 -0.83
C ALA A 114 -2.48 -12.05 -2.28
N ARG A 115 -3.27 -12.51 -3.24
CA ARG A 115 -3.02 -12.31 -4.67
C ARG A 115 -4.03 -11.34 -5.24
N TRP A 116 -3.55 -10.42 -6.06
CA TRP A 116 -4.40 -9.42 -6.68
C TRP A 116 -5.58 -10.04 -7.45
N SER A 117 -5.32 -11.10 -8.22
CA SER A 117 -6.33 -11.74 -9.08
C SER A 117 -7.43 -12.46 -8.31
N ASN A 118 -7.21 -12.82 -7.05
CA ASN A 118 -8.15 -13.61 -6.25
C ASN A 118 -8.93 -12.79 -5.23
N GLY A 119 -8.58 -11.50 -5.09
CA GLY A 119 -9.16 -10.65 -4.05
C GLY A 119 -9.89 -9.45 -4.61
N GLU A 120 -10.65 -8.82 -3.75
CA GLU A 120 -11.34 -7.57 -4.03
C GLU A 120 -10.70 -6.45 -3.21
N ALA A 121 -10.60 -5.26 -3.82
CA ALA A 121 -10.16 -4.07 -3.11
C ALA A 121 -11.20 -3.67 -2.07
N ILE A 122 -10.72 -3.31 -0.89
CA ILE A 122 -11.54 -2.85 0.23
C ILE A 122 -11.15 -1.41 0.53
N ASP A 123 -12.14 -0.57 0.89
CA ASP A 123 -11.84 0.77 1.39
C ASP A 123 -10.93 0.64 2.63
N PRO A 124 -9.70 1.17 2.61
CA PRO A 124 -8.76 1.01 3.71
C PRO A 124 -9.07 1.88 4.93
N LYS A 125 -10.16 2.63 4.91
CA LYS A 125 -10.54 3.56 5.98
C LYS A 125 -10.54 2.89 7.36
N ALA A 126 -11.11 1.70 7.48
CA ALA A 126 -11.23 1.01 8.76
C ALA A 126 -9.87 0.69 9.38
N ILE A 127 -8.93 0.16 8.58
CA ILE A 127 -7.60 -0.15 9.09
C ILE A 127 -6.78 1.11 9.39
N LEU A 128 -6.94 2.16 8.58
CA LEU A 128 -6.23 3.41 8.81
C LEU A 128 -6.71 4.16 10.05
N GLU A 129 -7.96 3.98 10.43
CA GLU A 129 -8.55 4.60 11.61
C GLU A 129 -8.41 3.77 12.88
N SER A 130 -7.91 2.56 12.79
CA SER A 130 -7.77 1.65 13.95
C SER A 130 -6.65 2.03 14.91
#